data_5014b8db8233b34df53f7eea59c6cfef
#
_entry.id   5014b8db8233b34df53f7eea59c6cfef
#
_cell.length_a   1.000
_cell.length_b   1.000
_cell.length_c   1.000
_cell.angle_alpha   90.00
_cell.angle_beta   90.00
_cell.angle_gamma   90.00
#
_symmetry.space_group_name_H-M   'P 1'
#
loop_
_entity.id
_entity.type
_entity.pdbx_description
1 polymer ?
#
loop_
_entity_poly.entity_id
_entity_poly.type
_entity_poly.pdbx_seq_one_letter_code
_entity_poly.pdbx_strand_id
1 'polypeptide(L)'
;MILITGAHGFVGQKLFAALPDAVAAPSLWDASPEDIRQILLESGADTVIHTAAVSDIGACQADPEGSYRANVLLPLRLAQACQGRKLICFSSDQVYSGSPEPGPYTEDMAAPENLYARQKLEMEQRVLEVLPSAVLLRAEWMFDLPAPKPNYAQLLLTADSLSFSSRQYRGVTWLEEVARNMDAVCRLPGGVYNFGSETSLSMYEITCRLAAALGRDVPVTDAPPRHNLWLNCEKAKKFGISFSPAEEAVRQCLKASGHLPPK
;
A
#
# COMPACT_ATOMS: atom_id res chain seq x y z
N MET A 1 15.73 6.06 14.99
CA MET A 1 16.19 5.12 13.93
C MET A 1 15.03 4.24 13.49
N ILE A 2 14.90 3.95 12.18
CA ILE A 2 13.78 3.22 11.60
C ILE A 2 14.26 1.86 11.09
N LEU A 3 13.63 0.75 11.51
CA LEU A 3 13.87 -0.58 10.99
C LEU A 3 12.80 -0.92 9.94
N ILE A 4 13.21 -1.26 8.70
CA ILE A 4 12.29 -1.61 7.61
C ILE A 4 12.36 -3.12 7.37
N THR A 5 11.25 -3.83 7.58
CA THR A 5 11.12 -5.22 7.16
C THR A 5 10.62 -5.27 5.72
N GLY A 6 11.13 -6.20 4.92
CA GLY A 6 10.82 -6.22 3.48
C GLY A 6 11.50 -5.09 2.70
N ALA A 7 12.65 -4.59 3.17
CA ALA A 7 13.41 -3.49 2.56
C ALA A 7 13.83 -3.76 1.10
N HIS A 8 13.86 -5.02 0.66
CA HIS A 8 14.15 -5.39 -0.74
C HIS A 8 12.89 -5.53 -1.62
N GLY A 9 11.70 -5.39 -1.03
CA GLY A 9 10.43 -5.40 -1.75
C GLY A 9 10.11 -4.05 -2.41
N PHE A 10 9.06 -4.01 -3.24
CA PHE A 10 8.70 -2.83 -4.03
C PHE A 10 8.51 -1.55 -3.19
N VAL A 11 7.73 -1.63 -2.12
CA VAL A 11 7.51 -0.50 -1.20
C VAL A 11 8.75 -0.27 -0.32
N GLY A 12 9.32 -1.36 0.22
CA GLY A 12 10.44 -1.29 1.13
C GLY A 12 11.68 -0.64 0.53
N GLN A 13 12.04 -0.94 -0.72
CA GLN A 13 13.17 -0.31 -1.42
C GLN A 13 13.00 1.21 -1.53
N LYS A 14 11.80 1.67 -1.88
CA LYS A 14 11.52 3.11 -1.98
C LYS A 14 11.66 3.81 -0.63
N LEU A 15 11.07 3.23 0.42
CA LEU A 15 11.15 3.81 1.76
C LEU A 15 12.58 3.76 2.31
N PHE A 16 13.31 2.66 2.09
CA PHE A 16 14.70 2.53 2.51
C PHE A 16 15.61 3.59 1.86
N ALA A 17 15.40 3.87 0.57
CA ALA A 17 16.15 4.90 -0.14
C ALA A 17 15.78 6.33 0.26
N ALA A 18 14.52 6.56 0.67
CA ALA A 18 14.01 7.89 0.99
C ALA A 18 14.21 8.30 2.46
N LEU A 19 14.34 7.35 3.37
CA LEU A 19 14.42 7.61 4.81
C LEU A 19 15.89 7.53 5.29
N PRO A 20 16.54 8.64 5.65
CA PRO A 20 17.99 8.69 5.89
C PRO A 20 18.45 7.85 7.08
N ASP A 21 17.58 7.63 8.08
CA ASP A 21 17.90 6.87 9.30
C ASP A 21 17.34 5.44 9.26
N ALA A 22 17.01 4.94 8.05
CA ALA A 22 16.45 3.61 7.89
C ALA A 22 17.56 2.54 7.83
N VAL A 23 17.31 1.42 8.48
CA VAL A 23 18.09 0.19 8.38
C VAL A 23 17.20 -0.96 7.89
N ALA A 24 17.75 -1.83 7.05
CA ALA A 24 17.05 -3.00 6.57
C ALA A 24 17.05 -4.09 7.65
N ALA A 25 15.87 -4.63 7.96
CA ALA A 25 15.78 -5.81 8.82
C ALA A 25 16.34 -7.05 8.10
N PRO A 26 16.95 -7.98 8.82
CA PRO A 26 17.24 -9.31 8.28
C PRO A 26 15.91 -10.05 7.98
N SER A 27 16.02 -11.26 7.40
CA SER A 27 14.84 -12.11 7.24
C SER A 27 14.24 -12.45 8.60
N LEU A 28 12.95 -12.16 8.77
CA LEU A 28 12.20 -12.45 10.00
C LEU A 28 11.25 -13.64 9.83
N TRP A 29 11.39 -14.39 8.76
CA TRP A 29 10.46 -15.48 8.41
C TRP A 29 10.28 -16.50 9.53
N ASP A 30 11.36 -16.92 10.16
CA ASP A 30 11.36 -17.88 11.26
C ASP A 30 11.61 -17.25 12.64
N ALA A 31 11.76 -15.93 12.70
CA ALA A 31 12.09 -15.23 13.92
C ALA A 31 10.94 -15.30 14.95
N SER A 32 11.27 -15.64 16.18
CA SER A 32 10.38 -15.52 17.32
C SER A 32 10.22 -14.05 17.75
N PRO A 33 9.23 -13.70 18.57
CA PRO A 33 9.15 -12.35 19.14
C PRO A 33 10.40 -11.96 19.96
N GLU A 34 11.09 -12.93 20.55
CA GLU A 34 12.32 -12.70 21.30
C GLU A 34 13.50 -12.36 20.36
N ASP A 35 13.65 -13.10 19.26
CA ASP A 35 14.66 -12.80 18.23
C ASP A 35 14.42 -11.39 17.64
N ILE A 36 13.15 -11.04 17.40
CA ILE A 36 12.81 -9.69 16.90
C ILE A 36 13.15 -8.63 17.94
N ARG A 37 12.89 -8.87 19.25
CA ARG A 37 13.28 -7.92 20.31
C ARG A 37 14.79 -7.71 20.36
N GLN A 38 15.57 -8.78 20.21
CA GLN A 38 17.03 -8.69 20.16
C GLN A 38 17.51 -7.84 18.97
N ILE A 39 16.95 -8.06 17.76
CA ILE A 39 17.22 -7.25 16.57
C ILE A 39 16.89 -5.77 16.82
N LEU A 40 15.76 -5.49 17.46
CA LEU A 40 15.34 -4.11 17.79
C LEU A 40 16.27 -3.45 18.81
N LEU A 41 16.81 -4.19 19.76
CA LEU A 41 17.80 -3.69 20.71
C LEU A 41 19.15 -3.40 20.03
N GLU A 42 19.63 -4.31 19.22
CA GLU A 42 20.90 -4.19 18.50
C GLU A 42 20.88 -3.07 17.46
N SER A 43 19.76 -2.90 16.75
CA SER A 43 19.60 -1.81 15.77
C SER A 43 19.37 -0.45 16.42
N GLY A 44 18.96 -0.39 17.68
CA GLY A 44 18.53 0.83 18.34
C GLY A 44 17.27 1.47 17.71
N ALA A 45 16.49 0.70 16.95
CA ALA A 45 15.29 1.21 16.28
C ALA A 45 14.18 1.49 17.29
N ASP A 46 13.60 2.67 17.21
CA ASP A 46 12.40 3.11 17.94
C ASP A 46 11.11 2.97 17.10
N THR A 47 11.28 2.86 15.80
CA THR A 47 10.20 2.74 14.81
C THR A 47 10.45 1.55 13.89
N VAL A 48 9.41 0.74 13.68
CA VAL A 48 9.41 -0.38 12.72
C VAL A 48 8.39 -0.10 11.63
N ILE A 49 8.83 -0.16 10.37
CA ILE A 49 7.95 -0.10 9.20
C ILE A 49 7.93 -1.48 8.55
N HIS A 50 6.78 -2.14 8.62
CA HIS A 50 6.57 -3.48 8.09
C HIS A 50 5.95 -3.42 6.70
N THR A 51 6.76 -3.70 5.66
CA THR A 51 6.33 -3.73 4.25
C THR A 51 6.32 -5.14 3.65
N ALA A 52 6.83 -6.13 4.38
CA ALA A 52 6.86 -7.51 3.91
C ALA A 52 5.46 -8.12 3.87
N ALA A 53 5.06 -8.68 2.74
CA ALA A 53 3.77 -9.35 2.58
C ALA A 53 3.77 -10.23 1.32
N VAL A 54 2.92 -11.25 1.30
CA VAL A 54 2.45 -11.91 0.08
C VAL A 54 1.21 -11.12 -0.37
N SER A 55 1.35 -10.23 -1.36
CA SER A 55 0.30 -9.28 -1.76
C SER A 55 -0.46 -9.69 -3.03
N ASP A 56 -0.06 -10.76 -3.69
CA ASP A 56 -0.75 -11.32 -4.84
C ASP A 56 -1.89 -12.25 -4.37
N ILE A 57 -3.12 -11.97 -4.84
CA ILE A 57 -4.32 -12.72 -4.44
C ILE A 57 -4.23 -14.17 -4.89
N GLY A 58 -3.70 -14.42 -6.10
CA GLY A 58 -3.51 -15.77 -6.63
C GLY A 58 -2.47 -16.56 -5.84
N ALA A 59 -1.36 -15.93 -5.47
CA ALA A 59 -0.33 -16.54 -4.64
C ALA A 59 -0.87 -16.89 -3.24
N CYS A 60 -1.68 -16.02 -2.63
CA CYS A 60 -2.33 -16.33 -1.35
C CYS A 60 -3.27 -17.53 -1.46
N GLN A 61 -4.00 -17.64 -2.57
CA GLN A 61 -4.89 -18.77 -2.84
C GLN A 61 -4.13 -20.07 -3.07
N ALA A 62 -2.98 -20.00 -3.74
CA ALA A 62 -2.12 -21.16 -4.04
C ALA A 62 -1.37 -21.68 -2.81
N ASP A 63 -0.96 -20.79 -1.90
CA ASP A 63 -0.32 -21.12 -0.63
C ASP A 63 -0.97 -20.36 0.54
N PRO A 64 -2.13 -20.84 1.03
CA PRO A 64 -2.84 -20.20 2.14
C PRO A 64 -2.02 -20.16 3.44
N GLU A 65 -1.26 -21.20 3.73
CA GLU A 65 -0.48 -21.30 4.96
C GLU A 65 0.72 -20.37 4.95
N GLY A 66 1.52 -20.37 3.88
CA GLY A 66 2.64 -19.46 3.72
C GLY A 66 2.21 -18.01 3.69
N SER A 67 1.13 -17.70 2.98
CA SER A 67 0.59 -16.33 2.96
C SER A 67 0.04 -15.89 4.33
N TYR A 68 -0.62 -16.77 5.07
CA TYR A 68 -1.08 -16.49 6.44
C TYR A 68 0.09 -16.20 7.37
N ARG A 69 1.17 -16.98 7.26
CA ARG A 69 2.40 -16.77 8.03
C ARG A 69 3.01 -15.40 7.76
N ALA A 70 3.08 -14.99 6.49
CA ALA A 70 3.61 -13.69 6.09
C ALA A 70 2.68 -12.52 6.47
N ASN A 71 1.38 -12.67 6.20
CA ASN A 71 0.43 -11.55 6.25
C ASN A 71 -0.22 -11.35 7.63
N VAL A 72 -0.22 -12.38 8.49
CA VAL A 72 -0.87 -12.35 9.82
C VAL A 72 0.13 -12.64 10.93
N LEU A 73 0.84 -13.79 10.88
CA LEU A 73 1.67 -14.21 12.02
C LEU A 73 2.91 -13.34 12.20
N LEU A 74 3.58 -12.96 11.11
CA LEU A 74 4.77 -12.11 11.20
C LEU A 74 4.44 -10.70 11.74
N PRO A 75 3.43 -9.97 11.25
CA PRO A 75 3.02 -8.70 11.87
C PRO A 75 2.62 -8.84 13.34
N LEU A 76 1.98 -9.95 13.72
CA LEU A 76 1.63 -10.20 15.12
C LEU A 76 2.88 -10.38 16.01
N ARG A 77 3.89 -11.13 15.55
CA ARG A 77 5.17 -11.26 16.25
C ARG A 77 5.88 -9.91 16.38
N LEU A 78 5.84 -9.08 15.34
CA LEU A 78 6.34 -7.71 15.40
C LEU A 78 5.62 -6.89 16.47
N ALA A 79 4.29 -6.96 16.54
CA ALA A 79 3.51 -6.27 17.57
C ALA A 79 3.89 -6.70 18.98
N GLN A 80 4.10 -8.00 19.19
CA GLN A 80 4.58 -8.56 20.46
C GLN A 80 5.99 -8.07 20.85
N ALA A 81 6.85 -7.89 19.85
CA ALA A 81 8.23 -7.42 20.06
C ALA A 81 8.35 -5.89 20.20
N CYS A 82 7.44 -5.12 19.59
CA CYS A 82 7.49 -3.65 19.51
C CYS A 82 6.88 -2.94 20.73
N GLN A 83 6.76 -3.60 21.88
CA GLN A 83 6.24 -2.93 23.09
C GLN A 83 7.11 -1.70 23.44
N GLY A 84 6.46 -0.53 23.57
CA GLY A 84 7.15 0.74 23.82
C GLY A 84 7.80 1.38 22.57
N ARG A 85 7.64 0.79 21.39
CA ARG A 85 8.12 1.31 20.11
C ARG A 85 6.96 1.58 19.15
N LYS A 86 7.23 2.35 18.08
CA LYS A 86 6.28 2.57 17.01
C LYS A 86 6.30 1.41 16.03
N LEU A 87 5.13 0.84 15.73
CA LEU A 87 4.95 -0.14 14.67
C LEU A 87 4.00 0.42 13.62
N ILE A 88 4.42 0.38 12.36
CA ILE A 88 3.64 0.78 11.19
C ILE A 88 3.56 -0.42 10.25
N CYS A 89 2.36 -0.91 9.95
CA CYS A 89 2.15 -2.02 9.03
C CYS A 89 1.33 -1.59 7.81
N PHE A 90 1.74 -2.02 6.64
CA PHE A 90 0.96 -1.86 5.42
C PHE A 90 -0.14 -2.93 5.35
N SER A 91 -1.38 -2.49 5.45
CA SER A 91 -2.59 -3.22 5.10
C SER A 91 -2.98 -2.95 3.65
N SER A 92 -4.24 -3.15 3.25
CA SER A 92 -4.67 -3.04 1.86
C SER A 92 -6.09 -2.52 1.72
N ASP A 93 -6.35 -1.80 0.62
CA ASP A 93 -7.67 -1.44 0.12
C ASP A 93 -8.54 -2.68 -0.17
N GLN A 94 -7.94 -3.84 -0.38
CA GLN A 94 -8.65 -5.11 -0.62
C GLN A 94 -9.58 -5.49 0.53
N VAL A 95 -9.42 -4.94 1.73
CA VAL A 95 -10.36 -5.17 2.85
C VAL A 95 -11.78 -4.66 2.54
N TYR A 96 -11.97 -3.88 1.48
CA TYR A 96 -13.26 -3.39 0.99
C TYR A 96 -13.81 -4.21 -0.18
N SER A 97 -13.12 -5.26 -0.63
CA SER A 97 -13.42 -5.98 -1.88
C SER A 97 -14.80 -6.62 -1.97
N GLY A 98 -15.44 -6.90 -0.84
CA GLY A 98 -16.81 -7.44 -0.75
C GLY A 98 -17.85 -6.45 -0.25
N SER A 99 -17.53 -5.15 -0.20
CA SER A 99 -18.49 -4.14 0.25
C SER A 99 -19.68 -4.04 -0.73
N PRO A 100 -20.93 -4.06 -0.24
CA PRO A 100 -22.10 -3.85 -1.07
C PRO A 100 -22.27 -2.39 -1.50
N GLU A 101 -21.64 -1.47 -0.79
CA GLU A 101 -21.72 -0.03 -1.04
C GLU A 101 -20.75 0.41 -2.13
N PRO A 102 -21.06 1.46 -2.90
CA PRO A 102 -20.19 1.93 -3.98
C PRO A 102 -18.91 2.63 -3.49
N GLY A 103 -18.84 3.08 -2.24
CA GLY A 103 -17.79 3.96 -1.72
C GLY A 103 -18.11 5.46 -1.89
N PRO A 104 -17.19 6.37 -1.55
CA PRO A 104 -15.87 6.08 -0.98
C PRO A 104 -15.94 5.50 0.44
N TYR A 105 -15.05 4.53 0.73
CA TYR A 105 -15.08 3.74 1.98
C TYR A 105 -14.33 4.45 3.11
N THR A 106 -14.97 4.52 4.28
CA THR A 106 -14.33 4.87 5.56
C THR A 106 -13.79 3.61 6.23
N GLU A 107 -12.94 3.79 7.27
CA GLU A 107 -12.23 2.67 7.89
C GLU A 107 -13.13 1.65 8.59
N ASP A 108 -14.35 2.01 8.94
CA ASP A 108 -15.36 1.14 9.54
C ASP A 108 -16.16 0.27 8.55
N MET A 109 -15.98 0.50 7.22
CA MET A 109 -16.74 -0.18 6.18
C MET A 109 -16.03 -1.43 5.61
N ALA A 110 -15.07 -2.02 6.34
CA ALA A 110 -14.33 -3.19 5.87
C ALA A 110 -15.23 -4.40 5.66
N ALA A 111 -15.17 -5.00 4.46
CA ALA A 111 -15.92 -6.20 4.06
C ALA A 111 -15.03 -7.01 3.07
N PRO A 112 -14.11 -7.85 3.58
CA PRO A 112 -13.17 -8.58 2.72
C PRO A 112 -13.82 -9.78 2.03
N GLU A 113 -13.62 -9.92 0.72
CA GLU A 113 -14.14 -11.05 -0.06
C GLU A 113 -13.10 -12.15 -0.29
N ASN A 114 -11.86 -11.76 -0.66
CA ASN A 114 -10.80 -12.72 -0.99
C ASN A 114 -9.92 -13.09 0.21
N LEU A 115 -9.11 -14.15 0.07
CA LEU A 115 -8.26 -14.64 1.17
C LEU A 115 -7.24 -13.61 1.63
N TYR A 116 -6.58 -12.92 0.69
CA TYR A 116 -5.62 -11.86 1.02
C TYR A 116 -6.28 -10.73 1.85
N ALA A 117 -7.45 -10.29 1.42
CA ALA A 117 -8.22 -9.27 2.13
C ALA A 117 -8.60 -9.70 3.55
N ARG A 118 -9.06 -10.96 3.72
CA ARG A 118 -9.37 -11.52 5.05
C ARG A 118 -8.13 -11.60 5.94
N GLN A 119 -6.99 -12.04 5.40
CA GLN A 119 -5.72 -12.06 6.15
C GLN A 119 -5.30 -10.65 6.58
N LYS A 120 -5.45 -9.64 5.71
CA LYS A 120 -5.11 -8.26 6.05
C LYS A 120 -6.03 -7.69 7.14
N LEU A 121 -7.33 -7.92 7.06
CA LEU A 121 -8.26 -7.48 8.11
C LEU A 121 -8.00 -8.21 9.46
N GLU A 122 -7.74 -9.52 9.44
CA GLU A 122 -7.37 -10.27 10.63
C GLU A 122 -6.05 -9.73 11.24
N MET A 123 -5.07 -9.44 10.41
CA MET A 123 -3.81 -8.81 10.83
C MET A 123 -4.07 -7.48 11.55
N GLU A 124 -4.92 -6.60 10.98
CA GLU A 124 -5.27 -5.33 11.61
C GLU A 124 -5.84 -5.54 13.02
N GLN A 125 -6.81 -6.41 13.16
CA GLN A 125 -7.48 -6.71 14.43
C GLN A 125 -6.50 -7.24 15.47
N ARG A 126 -5.75 -8.28 15.12
CA ARG A 126 -4.82 -8.96 16.05
C ARG A 126 -3.62 -8.09 16.45
N VAL A 127 -3.12 -7.28 15.52
CA VAL A 127 -2.02 -6.35 15.83
C VAL A 127 -2.48 -5.29 16.81
N LEU A 128 -3.68 -4.70 16.61
CA LEU A 128 -4.21 -3.67 17.52
C LEU A 128 -4.63 -4.23 18.88
N GLU A 129 -5.06 -5.47 18.97
CA GLU A 129 -5.31 -6.15 20.25
C GLU A 129 -4.03 -6.26 21.09
N VAL A 130 -2.87 -6.52 20.46
CA VAL A 130 -1.58 -6.69 21.14
C VAL A 130 -0.86 -5.36 21.35
N LEU A 131 -0.92 -4.47 20.37
CA LEU A 131 -0.24 -3.18 20.37
C LEU A 131 -1.21 -2.06 19.89
N PRO A 132 -2.07 -1.51 20.76
CA PRO A 132 -3.04 -0.48 20.38
C PRO A 132 -2.42 0.80 19.78
N SER A 133 -1.13 1.03 20.02
CA SER A 133 -0.36 2.15 19.46
C SER A 133 0.14 1.90 18.03
N ALA A 134 -0.03 0.71 17.47
CA ALA A 134 0.36 0.40 16.09
C ALA A 134 -0.48 1.20 15.08
N VAL A 135 0.15 1.55 13.96
CA VAL A 135 -0.49 2.24 12.83
C VAL A 135 -0.63 1.27 11.67
N LEU A 136 -1.85 1.11 11.18
CA LEU A 136 -2.16 0.20 10.08
C LEU A 136 -2.66 1.01 8.89
N LEU A 137 -1.92 0.92 7.76
CA LEU A 137 -2.16 1.71 6.56
C LEU A 137 -2.87 0.85 5.50
N ARG A 138 -4.14 1.12 5.24
CA ARG A 138 -4.87 0.51 4.11
C ARG A 138 -4.44 1.18 2.83
N ALA A 139 -3.36 0.67 2.26
CA ALA A 139 -2.76 1.21 1.07
C ALA A 139 -3.42 0.67 -0.21
N GLU A 140 -3.48 1.51 -1.22
CA GLU A 140 -4.02 1.22 -2.54
C GLU A 140 -2.99 0.53 -3.45
N TRP A 141 -3.35 0.35 -4.73
CA TRP A 141 -2.43 -0.11 -5.76
C TRP A 141 -1.31 0.91 -5.98
N MET A 142 -0.15 0.61 -5.46
CA MET A 142 1.01 1.48 -5.55
C MET A 142 1.76 1.29 -6.87
N PHE A 143 2.33 2.38 -7.37
CA PHE A 143 3.15 2.41 -8.58
C PHE A 143 4.39 3.29 -8.40
N ASP A 144 5.40 3.04 -9.23
CA ASP A 144 6.61 3.88 -9.40
C ASP A 144 7.27 3.58 -10.74
N LEU A 145 8.21 4.44 -11.16
CA LEU A 145 9.06 4.25 -12.32
C LEU A 145 10.50 4.71 -12.00
N PRO A 146 11.53 3.91 -12.36
CA PRO A 146 11.42 2.53 -12.82
C PRO A 146 10.94 1.59 -11.71
N ALA A 147 10.42 0.42 -12.07
CA ALA A 147 9.90 -0.54 -11.11
C ALA A 147 10.38 -1.98 -11.40
N PRO A 148 10.66 -2.77 -10.34
CA PRO A 148 11.11 -4.15 -10.49
C PRO A 148 10.00 -5.13 -10.89
N LYS A 149 8.73 -4.70 -10.82
CA LYS A 149 7.57 -5.49 -11.19
C LYS A 149 6.52 -4.64 -11.92
N PRO A 150 5.67 -5.28 -12.76
CA PRO A 150 4.58 -4.58 -13.43
C PRO A 150 3.68 -3.82 -12.46
N ASN A 151 3.37 -2.57 -12.81
CA ASN A 151 2.45 -1.72 -12.06
C ASN A 151 1.65 -0.84 -13.04
N TYR A 152 0.73 -0.03 -12.53
CA TYR A 152 -0.18 0.76 -13.37
C TYR A 152 0.56 1.72 -14.32
N ALA A 153 1.59 2.44 -13.85
CA ALA A 153 2.35 3.35 -14.71
C ALA A 153 3.09 2.60 -15.82
N GLN A 154 3.64 1.43 -15.53
CA GLN A 154 4.31 0.61 -16.53
C GLN A 154 3.33 0.03 -17.55
N LEU A 155 2.13 -0.41 -17.11
CA LEU A 155 1.07 -0.85 -18.03
C LEU A 155 0.70 0.26 -19.03
N LEU A 156 0.55 1.50 -18.58
CA LEU A 156 0.31 2.65 -19.46
C LEU A 156 1.40 2.85 -20.52
N LEU A 157 2.64 2.48 -20.24
CA LEU A 157 3.77 2.65 -21.15
C LEU A 157 3.96 1.48 -22.13
N THR A 158 3.61 0.26 -21.72
CA THR A 158 4.07 -0.95 -22.43
C THR A 158 2.93 -1.84 -22.96
N ALA A 159 1.71 -1.73 -22.46
CA ALA A 159 0.63 -2.61 -22.89
C ALA A 159 0.15 -2.25 -24.32
N ASP A 160 -0.15 -3.27 -25.12
CA ASP A 160 -0.73 -3.12 -26.46
C ASP A 160 -2.23 -2.84 -26.43
N SER A 161 -2.90 -3.16 -25.33
CA SER A 161 -4.29 -2.83 -25.05
C SER A 161 -4.50 -2.66 -23.54
N LEU A 162 -5.45 -1.80 -23.17
CA LEU A 162 -5.81 -1.53 -21.79
C LEU A 162 -7.29 -1.82 -21.58
N SER A 163 -7.65 -2.38 -20.43
CA SER A 163 -9.03 -2.76 -20.12
C SER A 163 -9.36 -2.41 -18.68
N PHE A 164 -10.18 -1.36 -18.51
CA PHE A 164 -10.63 -0.85 -17.22
C PHE A 164 -12.10 -0.46 -17.30
N SER A 165 -12.81 -0.41 -16.16
CA SER A 165 -14.23 -0.12 -16.15
C SER A 165 -14.54 1.37 -15.91
N SER A 166 -15.50 1.92 -16.67
CA SER A 166 -16.09 3.23 -16.44
C SER A 166 -16.93 3.32 -15.16
N ARG A 167 -17.20 2.16 -14.55
CA ARG A 167 -17.97 2.01 -13.29
C ARG A 167 -17.13 1.51 -12.13
N GLN A 168 -15.81 1.46 -12.28
CA GLN A 168 -14.89 1.08 -11.22
C GLN A 168 -14.11 2.28 -10.74
N TYR A 169 -14.25 2.60 -9.46
CA TYR A 169 -13.53 3.67 -8.77
C TYR A 169 -12.51 3.06 -7.82
N ARG A 170 -11.27 3.46 -7.97
CA ARG A 170 -10.16 3.18 -7.07
C ARG A 170 -9.03 4.17 -7.32
N GLY A 171 -8.26 4.48 -6.30
CA GLY A 171 -7.03 5.23 -6.47
C GLY A 171 -5.86 4.34 -6.90
N VAL A 172 -4.83 5.01 -7.37
CA VAL A 172 -3.48 4.45 -7.57
C VAL A 172 -2.49 5.42 -6.96
N THR A 173 -1.55 4.93 -6.16
CA THR A 173 -0.74 5.77 -5.29
C THR A 173 0.74 5.71 -5.69
N TRP A 174 1.34 6.88 -5.92
CA TRP A 174 2.75 6.99 -6.25
C TRP A 174 3.64 6.79 -5.02
N LEU A 175 4.64 5.89 -5.11
CA LEU A 175 5.53 5.57 -3.99
C LEU A 175 6.37 6.76 -3.51
N GLU A 176 6.65 7.73 -4.37
CA GLU A 176 7.30 8.98 -3.95
C GLU A 176 6.44 9.77 -2.95
N GLU A 177 5.12 9.82 -3.17
CA GLU A 177 4.21 10.47 -2.22
C GLU A 177 4.03 9.65 -0.94
N VAL A 178 4.07 8.32 -1.03
CA VAL A 178 4.13 7.46 0.16
C VAL A 178 5.34 7.84 1.02
N ALA A 179 6.53 7.92 0.41
CA ALA A 179 7.76 8.27 1.11
C ALA A 179 7.68 9.67 1.76
N ARG A 180 7.17 10.67 1.04
CA ARG A 180 6.98 12.05 1.56
C ARG A 180 6.05 12.12 2.78
N ASN A 181 5.07 11.25 2.86
CA ASN A 181 4.12 11.22 3.98
C ASN A 181 4.63 10.47 5.21
N MET A 182 5.77 9.74 5.12
CA MET A 182 6.22 8.86 6.23
C MET A 182 6.51 9.59 7.53
N ASP A 183 7.00 10.83 7.49
CA ASP A 183 7.20 11.63 8.70
C ASP A 183 5.88 11.87 9.46
N ALA A 184 4.81 12.19 8.72
CA ALA A 184 3.48 12.37 9.31
C ALA A 184 2.92 11.03 9.81
N VAL A 185 3.13 9.93 9.05
CA VAL A 185 2.72 8.57 9.44
C VAL A 185 3.38 8.15 10.75
N CYS A 186 4.67 8.43 10.94
CA CYS A 186 5.38 8.11 12.20
C CYS A 186 4.76 8.80 13.43
N ARG A 187 4.10 9.94 13.24
CA ARG A 187 3.43 10.70 14.30
C ARG A 187 1.95 10.34 14.52
N LEU A 188 1.35 9.50 13.66
CA LEU A 188 -0.04 9.10 13.81
C LEU A 188 -0.29 8.42 15.16
N PRO A 189 -1.41 8.67 15.83
CA PRO A 189 -1.88 7.81 16.90
C PRO A 189 -2.17 6.39 16.38
N GLY A 190 -2.18 5.40 17.27
CA GLY A 190 -2.51 4.03 16.91
C GLY A 190 -3.90 3.92 16.28
N GLY A 191 -4.05 2.99 15.34
CA GLY A 191 -5.29 2.73 14.63
C GLY A 191 -5.13 2.44 13.16
N VAL A 192 -6.26 2.29 12.46
CA VAL A 192 -6.33 2.02 11.02
C VAL A 192 -6.56 3.32 10.27
N TYR A 193 -5.90 3.47 9.13
CA TYR A 193 -6.00 4.64 8.27
C TYR A 193 -6.05 4.24 6.80
N ASN A 194 -7.01 4.78 6.06
CA ASN A 194 -6.96 4.77 4.60
C ASN A 194 -5.79 5.63 4.13
N PHE A 195 -5.01 5.10 3.19
CA PHE A 195 -3.72 5.66 2.83
C PHE A 195 -3.45 5.55 1.33
N GLY A 196 -3.77 6.60 0.60
CA GLY A 196 -3.62 6.63 -0.86
C GLY A 196 -4.25 7.83 -1.53
N SER A 197 -4.19 7.82 -2.86
CA SER A 197 -4.68 8.87 -3.75
C SER A 197 -6.19 8.75 -3.96
N GLU A 198 -6.94 9.76 -3.60
CA GLU A 198 -8.37 9.79 -3.90
C GLU A 198 -8.62 10.06 -5.39
N THR A 199 -9.82 9.71 -5.87
CA THR A 199 -10.24 9.98 -7.23
C THR A 199 -11.72 10.33 -7.29
N SER A 200 -12.09 11.19 -8.24
CA SER A 200 -13.46 11.40 -8.68
C SER A 200 -13.73 10.81 -10.07
N LEU A 201 -12.73 10.16 -10.66
CA LEU A 201 -12.77 9.56 -11.98
C LEU A 201 -12.72 8.04 -11.87
N SER A 202 -13.38 7.36 -12.79
CA SER A 202 -13.24 5.92 -12.95
C SER A 202 -11.85 5.55 -13.48
N MET A 203 -11.45 4.30 -13.28
CA MET A 203 -10.19 3.78 -13.83
C MET A 203 -10.16 3.87 -15.36
N TYR A 204 -11.29 3.70 -16.04
CA TYR A 204 -11.40 3.87 -17.48
C TYR A 204 -11.09 5.32 -17.90
N GLU A 205 -11.73 6.32 -17.26
CA GLU A 205 -11.50 7.74 -17.56
C GLU A 205 -10.05 8.17 -17.30
N ILE A 206 -9.47 7.76 -16.16
CA ILE A 206 -8.06 8.03 -15.85
C ILE A 206 -7.16 7.44 -16.94
N THR A 207 -7.42 6.18 -17.33
CA THR A 207 -6.61 5.48 -18.33
C THR A 207 -6.70 6.14 -19.71
N CYS A 208 -7.90 6.50 -20.17
CA CYS A 208 -8.09 7.21 -21.44
C CYS A 208 -7.33 8.55 -21.46
N ARG A 209 -7.44 9.34 -20.40
CA ARG A 209 -6.76 10.65 -20.28
C ARG A 209 -5.23 10.53 -20.27
N LEU A 210 -4.71 9.51 -19.58
CA LEU A 210 -3.27 9.28 -19.50
C LEU A 210 -2.71 8.69 -20.80
N ALA A 211 -3.40 7.77 -21.47
CA ALA A 211 -3.02 7.26 -22.78
C ALA A 211 -2.95 8.40 -23.83
N ALA A 212 -3.97 9.25 -23.85
CA ALA A 212 -3.99 10.42 -24.72
C ALA A 212 -2.84 11.40 -24.41
N ALA A 213 -2.54 11.65 -23.14
CA ALA A 213 -1.42 12.53 -22.74
C ALA A 213 -0.05 11.98 -23.14
N LEU A 214 0.09 10.65 -23.16
CA LEU A 214 1.31 9.96 -23.64
C LEU A 214 1.42 9.92 -25.17
N GLY A 215 0.40 10.38 -25.91
CA GLY A 215 0.35 10.26 -27.37
C GLY A 215 0.26 8.81 -27.85
N ARG A 216 -0.19 7.88 -26.99
CA ARG A 216 -0.29 6.46 -27.34
C ARG A 216 -1.65 6.16 -27.97
N ASP A 217 -1.60 5.65 -29.20
CA ASP A 217 -2.77 5.08 -29.89
C ASP A 217 -2.96 3.61 -29.45
N VAL A 218 -3.34 3.43 -28.18
CA VAL A 218 -3.61 2.13 -27.59
C VAL A 218 -5.11 2.00 -27.30
N PRO A 219 -5.76 0.90 -27.72
CA PRO A 219 -7.17 0.71 -27.44
C PRO A 219 -7.42 0.57 -25.93
N VAL A 220 -8.30 1.42 -25.40
CA VAL A 220 -8.77 1.33 -24.03
C VAL A 220 -10.22 0.82 -24.04
N THR A 221 -10.43 -0.38 -23.54
CA THR A 221 -11.75 -1.03 -23.51
C THR A 221 -12.45 -0.78 -22.19
N ASP A 222 -13.73 -0.39 -22.24
CA ASP A 222 -14.59 -0.33 -21.05
C ASP A 222 -15.01 -1.76 -20.64
N ALA A 223 -14.37 -2.25 -19.59
CA ALA A 223 -14.59 -3.59 -19.05
C ALA A 223 -15.84 -3.65 -18.17
N PRO A 224 -16.41 -4.84 -17.94
CA PRO A 224 -17.38 -5.04 -16.87
C PRO A 224 -16.82 -4.57 -15.52
N PRO A 225 -17.64 -3.95 -14.66
CA PRO A 225 -17.17 -3.48 -13.36
C PRO A 225 -16.77 -4.67 -12.47
N ARG A 226 -15.67 -4.47 -11.76
CA ARG A 226 -15.32 -5.25 -10.59
C ARG A 226 -15.79 -4.49 -9.34
N HIS A 227 -15.46 -4.97 -8.15
CA HIS A 227 -15.68 -4.22 -6.91
C HIS A 227 -14.90 -2.89 -6.92
N ASN A 228 -15.45 -1.88 -6.30
CA ASN A 228 -14.75 -0.64 -6.04
C ASN A 228 -13.72 -0.82 -4.90
N LEU A 229 -12.66 0.00 -4.95
CA LEU A 229 -11.67 0.15 -3.89
C LEU A 229 -11.42 1.64 -3.66
N TRP A 230 -12.50 2.39 -3.56
CA TRP A 230 -12.51 3.85 -3.50
C TRP A 230 -12.39 4.32 -2.06
N LEU A 231 -11.22 4.80 -1.68
CA LEU A 231 -10.93 5.21 -0.32
C LEU A 231 -11.42 6.63 -0.01
N ASN A 232 -11.93 6.81 1.21
CA ASN A 232 -12.06 8.11 1.85
C ASN A 232 -10.87 8.27 2.81
N CYS A 233 -9.97 9.22 2.52
CA CYS A 233 -8.75 9.46 3.29
C CYS A 233 -8.86 10.61 4.30
N GLU A 234 -10.04 11.13 4.58
CA GLU A 234 -10.28 12.28 5.46
C GLU A 234 -9.71 12.10 6.87
N LYS A 235 -9.69 10.87 7.39
CA LYS A 235 -9.08 10.57 8.69
C LYS A 235 -7.58 10.83 8.69
N ALA A 236 -6.86 10.39 7.67
CA ALA A 236 -5.42 10.59 7.53
C ALA A 236 -5.07 12.07 7.26
N LYS A 237 -5.88 12.76 6.46
CA LYS A 237 -5.71 14.19 6.16
C LYS A 237 -5.70 15.08 7.40
N LYS A 238 -6.46 14.75 8.44
CA LYS A 238 -6.47 15.50 9.72
C LYS A 238 -5.10 15.53 10.41
N PHE A 239 -4.21 14.62 10.04
CA PHE A 239 -2.85 14.53 10.56
C PHE A 239 -1.78 15.02 9.57
N GLY A 240 -2.19 15.74 8.52
CA GLY A 240 -1.27 16.30 7.53
C GLY A 240 -0.80 15.33 6.45
N ILE A 241 -1.40 14.14 6.36
CA ILE A 241 -1.15 13.17 5.28
C ILE A 241 -1.98 13.57 4.06
N SER A 242 -1.33 13.74 2.92
CA SER A 242 -2.00 14.13 1.69
C SER A 242 -1.35 13.48 0.48
N PHE A 243 -2.18 13.14 -0.49
CA PHE A 243 -1.78 12.59 -1.79
C PHE A 243 -2.40 13.43 -2.90
N SER A 244 -1.72 13.52 -4.02
CA SER A 244 -2.31 14.06 -5.25
C SER A 244 -3.48 13.18 -5.71
N PRO A 245 -4.49 13.72 -6.40
CA PRO A 245 -5.48 12.90 -7.07
C PRO A 245 -4.82 11.86 -7.98
N ALA A 246 -5.41 10.67 -8.11
CA ALA A 246 -4.79 9.52 -8.78
C ALA A 246 -4.27 9.84 -10.20
N GLU A 247 -5.03 10.56 -11.04
CA GLU A 247 -4.58 10.99 -12.36
C GLU A 247 -3.33 11.87 -12.29
N GLU A 248 -3.32 12.85 -11.37
CA GLU A 248 -2.21 13.79 -11.23
C GLU A 248 -0.96 13.11 -10.68
N ALA A 249 -1.07 12.20 -9.72
CA ALA A 249 0.04 11.41 -9.20
C ALA A 249 0.74 10.63 -10.32
N VAL A 250 -0.04 9.99 -11.22
CA VAL A 250 0.53 9.27 -12.37
C VAL A 250 1.20 10.24 -13.35
N ARG A 251 0.60 11.38 -13.64
CA ARG A 251 1.21 12.42 -14.50
C ARG A 251 2.54 12.90 -13.93
N GLN A 252 2.62 13.13 -12.63
CA GLN A 252 3.85 13.57 -11.96
C GLN A 252 4.95 12.49 -12.05
N CYS A 253 4.61 11.23 -11.81
CA CYS A 253 5.53 10.12 -11.96
C CYS A 253 6.05 10.01 -13.41
N LEU A 254 5.17 10.09 -14.41
CA LEU A 254 5.54 10.03 -15.82
C LEU A 254 6.44 11.20 -16.24
N LYS A 255 6.24 12.40 -15.68
CA LYS A 255 7.14 13.55 -15.89
C LYS A 255 8.49 13.33 -15.23
N ALA A 256 8.50 12.90 -13.96
CA ALA A 256 9.73 12.65 -13.22
C ALA A 256 10.60 11.58 -13.86
N SER A 257 9.99 10.62 -14.56
CA SER A 257 10.67 9.55 -15.31
C SER A 257 10.92 9.87 -16.80
N GLY A 258 10.64 11.10 -17.25
CA GLY A 258 10.94 11.57 -18.62
C GLY A 258 9.96 11.07 -19.70
N HIS A 259 8.83 10.51 -19.34
CA HIS A 259 7.81 10.02 -20.29
C HIS A 259 6.77 11.08 -20.68
N LEU A 260 6.68 12.16 -19.92
CA LEU A 260 5.92 13.37 -20.27
C LEU A 260 6.82 14.60 -20.17
N PRO A 261 6.58 15.64 -20.99
CA PRO A 261 7.37 16.88 -20.92
C PRO A 261 7.16 17.55 -19.54
N PRO A 262 8.22 18.16 -18.97
CA PRO A 262 8.04 19.07 -17.86
C PRO A 262 7.13 20.22 -18.27
N LYS A 263 6.34 20.76 -17.36
CA LYS A 263 5.54 21.96 -17.65
C LYS A 263 6.47 23.15 -17.88
#